data_27ed870b580e5fc63a1ef8fb4d5b0a18
#
_entry.id   27ed870b580e5fc63a1ef8fb4d5b0a18
#
_cell.length_a   1.000
_cell.length_b   1.000
_cell.length_c   1.000
_cell.angle_alpha   90.00
_cell.angle_beta   90.00
_cell.angle_gamma   90.00
#
_symmetry.space_group_name_H-M   'P 1'
#
loop_
_entity.id
_entity.type
_entity.pdbx_description
1 polymer ?
#
loop_
_entity_poly.entity_id
_entity_poly.type
_entity_poly.pdbx_seq_one_letter_code
_entity_poly.pdbx_strand_id
1 'polypeptide(L)'
;MDARFFWSTLKGKGYTFFAGVPDSTFQSAYQGMFNDPDIKYIPAVREDVALGVASAAYFSGRRGGVILQNSGIGNLVNPLTSFSLMYRVPVLLIVGWRGYGGPPNDAPEHWIMGEKTTEILELLDVPYRVLEESNLASSLDYLEEQMVQRSVPSALLVRP
;
A
#
# COMPACT_ATOMS: atom_id res chain seq x y z
N MET A 1 4.12 -15.39 0.31
CA MET A 1 5.01 -14.35 -0.29
C MET A 1 6.41 -14.46 0.31
N ASP A 2 7.47 -14.53 -0.50
CA ASP A 2 8.85 -14.45 -0.01
C ASP A 2 9.17 -12.99 0.38
N ALA A 3 9.36 -12.77 1.68
CA ALA A 3 9.61 -11.43 2.23
C ALA A 3 10.90 -10.79 1.70
N ARG A 4 11.96 -11.59 1.50
CA ARG A 4 13.24 -11.09 0.99
C ARG A 4 13.11 -10.61 -0.45
N PHE A 5 12.46 -11.42 -1.30
CA PHE A 5 12.21 -11.06 -2.69
C PHE A 5 11.32 -9.80 -2.78
N PHE A 6 10.28 -9.72 -1.95
CA PHE A 6 9.38 -8.57 -1.90
C PHE A 6 10.12 -7.26 -1.61
N TRP A 7 10.88 -7.21 -0.51
CA TRP A 7 11.60 -5.99 -0.14
C TRP A 7 12.77 -5.66 -1.07
N SER A 8 13.51 -6.66 -1.58
CA SER A 8 14.57 -6.42 -2.55
C SER A 8 14.03 -5.84 -3.85
N THR A 9 12.86 -6.28 -4.30
CA THR A 9 12.21 -5.74 -5.50
C THR A 9 11.78 -4.29 -5.29
N LEU A 10 11.15 -3.96 -4.16
CA LEU A 10 10.78 -2.58 -3.82
C LEU A 10 12.01 -1.67 -3.69
N LYS A 11 13.07 -2.14 -3.03
CA LYS A 11 14.35 -1.41 -2.95
C LYS A 11 14.95 -1.16 -4.32
N GLY A 12 14.98 -2.16 -5.19
CA GLY A 12 15.47 -2.03 -6.56
C GLY A 12 14.73 -0.95 -7.36
N LYS A 13 13.50 -0.66 -6.99
CA LYS A 13 12.68 0.42 -7.54
C LYS A 13 12.78 1.74 -6.77
N GLY A 14 13.64 1.83 -5.77
CA GLY A 14 13.89 3.03 -4.98
C GLY A 14 12.91 3.27 -3.82
N TYR A 15 12.09 2.29 -3.47
CA TYR A 15 11.23 2.38 -2.27
C TYR A 15 12.03 1.93 -1.04
N THR A 16 12.51 2.89 -0.29
CA THR A 16 13.27 2.68 0.96
C THR A 16 12.67 3.41 2.16
N PHE A 17 11.54 4.09 1.96
CA PHE A 17 10.86 4.85 3.00
C PHE A 17 9.38 4.48 3.04
N PHE A 18 8.95 3.98 4.19
CA PHE A 18 7.57 3.56 4.41
C PHE A 18 7.01 4.16 5.69
N ALA A 19 5.71 4.40 5.70
CA ALA A 19 4.95 4.66 6.91
C ALA A 19 3.72 3.73 6.92
N GLY A 20 3.14 3.46 8.06
CA GLY A 20 1.97 2.59 8.07
C GLY A 20 1.42 2.30 9.46
N VAL A 21 0.24 1.70 9.46
CA VAL A 21 -0.34 1.06 10.63
C VAL A 21 -0.07 -0.44 10.51
N PRO A 22 0.61 -1.06 11.50
CA PRO A 22 0.95 -2.47 11.42
C PRO A 22 -0.28 -3.35 11.20
N ASP A 23 -0.19 -4.28 10.26
CA ASP A 23 -1.25 -5.21 9.89
C ASP A 23 -0.77 -6.66 9.88
N SER A 24 -1.61 -7.58 10.33
CA SER A 24 -1.29 -9.00 10.46
C SER A 24 -1.08 -9.72 9.11
N THR A 25 -1.56 -9.20 7.99
CA THR A 25 -1.34 -9.78 6.66
C THR A 25 0.14 -9.87 6.31
N PHE A 26 0.95 -8.91 6.80
CA PHE A 26 2.38 -8.83 6.46
C PHE A 26 3.32 -9.54 7.44
N GLN A 27 2.85 -10.00 8.58
CA GLN A 27 3.57 -10.79 9.62
C GLN A 27 5.10 -10.93 9.42
N SER A 28 5.55 -12.03 8.78
CA SER A 28 6.96 -12.30 8.52
C SER A 28 7.62 -11.28 7.58
N ALA A 29 6.85 -10.62 6.72
CA ALA A 29 7.39 -9.58 5.84
C ALA A 29 7.88 -8.37 6.62
N TYR A 30 7.20 -7.99 7.72
CA TYR A 30 7.69 -6.91 8.58
C TYR A 30 9.08 -7.19 9.16
N GLN A 31 9.38 -8.43 9.56
CA GLN A 31 10.71 -8.79 10.08
C GLN A 31 11.80 -8.55 9.03
N GLY A 32 11.54 -8.88 7.77
CA GLY A 32 12.44 -8.60 6.66
C GLY A 32 12.72 -7.11 6.49
N MET A 33 11.69 -6.29 6.62
CA MET A 33 11.80 -4.83 6.54
C MET A 33 12.56 -4.24 7.75
N PHE A 34 12.22 -4.63 8.97
CA PHE A 34 12.84 -4.10 10.19
C PHE A 34 14.30 -4.47 10.34
N ASN A 35 14.72 -5.60 9.75
CA ASN A 35 16.10 -6.05 9.75
C ASN A 35 16.94 -5.48 8.58
N ASP A 36 16.33 -4.74 7.67
CA ASP A 36 17.02 -4.13 6.52
C ASP A 36 17.43 -2.69 6.88
N PRO A 37 18.75 -2.39 7.00
CA PRO A 37 19.22 -1.07 7.41
C PRO A 37 18.94 0.03 6.37
N ASP A 38 18.66 -0.34 5.12
CA ASP A 38 18.37 0.60 4.05
C ASP A 38 16.89 1.01 4.03
N ILE A 39 16.03 0.26 4.72
CA ILE A 39 14.58 0.55 4.78
C ILE A 39 14.25 1.30 6.06
N LYS A 40 13.66 2.47 5.90
CA LYS A 40 13.12 3.24 7.02
C LYS A 40 11.59 3.05 7.08
N TYR A 41 11.10 2.54 8.21
CA TYR A 41 9.68 2.46 8.50
C TYR A 41 9.29 3.36 9.67
N ILE A 42 8.22 4.12 9.50
CA ILE A 42 7.64 4.98 10.54
C ILE A 42 6.25 4.46 10.89
N PRO A 43 6.06 3.85 12.07
CA PRO A 43 4.74 3.46 12.51
C PRO A 43 3.87 4.70 12.75
N ALA A 44 2.64 4.65 12.29
CA ALA A 44 1.66 5.70 12.47
C ALA A 44 0.49 5.21 13.32
N VAL A 45 -0.17 6.13 13.98
CA VAL A 45 -1.36 5.84 14.81
C VAL A 45 -2.64 5.72 13.97
N ARG A 46 -2.60 6.22 12.73
CA ARG A 46 -3.70 6.16 11.76
C ARG A 46 -3.14 6.22 10.33
N GLU A 47 -3.90 5.72 9.38
CA GLU A 47 -3.50 5.62 7.97
C GLU A 47 -3.39 6.99 7.29
N ASP A 48 -4.22 7.95 7.65
CA ASP A 48 -4.13 9.33 7.16
C ASP A 48 -2.81 10.01 7.58
N VAL A 49 -2.34 9.76 8.81
CA VAL A 49 -1.03 10.20 9.27
C VAL A 49 0.08 9.51 8.47
N ALA A 50 -0.04 8.19 8.26
CA ALA A 50 0.92 7.44 7.44
C ALA A 50 1.02 7.99 6.02
N LEU A 51 -0.11 8.32 5.40
CA LEU A 51 -0.16 8.92 4.06
C LEU A 51 0.58 10.27 4.04
N GLY A 52 0.35 11.12 5.04
CA GLY A 52 1.07 12.39 5.16
C GLY A 52 2.58 12.22 5.27
N VAL A 53 3.02 11.26 6.11
CA VAL A 53 4.45 10.94 6.27
C VAL A 53 5.06 10.39 4.97
N ALA A 54 4.39 9.46 4.28
CA ALA A 54 4.86 8.92 3.00
C ALA A 54 4.89 10.00 1.91
N SER A 55 3.93 10.91 1.90
CA SER A 55 3.89 12.05 0.97
C SER A 55 5.06 13.02 1.17
N ALA A 56 5.55 13.19 2.40
CA ALA A 56 6.73 14.00 2.67
C ALA A 56 8.00 13.44 1.99
N ALA A 57 8.08 12.10 1.82
CA ALA A 57 9.15 11.49 1.04
C ALA A 57 9.11 11.95 -0.43
N TYR A 58 7.93 11.98 -1.04
CA TYR A 58 7.76 12.46 -2.41
C TYR A 58 8.21 13.93 -2.56
N PHE A 59 7.81 14.82 -1.66
CA PHE A 59 8.25 16.22 -1.70
C PHE A 59 9.76 16.42 -1.47
N SER A 60 10.42 15.44 -0.85
CA SER A 60 11.88 15.42 -0.69
C SER A 60 12.62 14.71 -1.82
N GLY A 61 11.94 14.39 -2.93
CA GLY A 61 12.50 13.71 -4.09
C GLY A 61 12.74 12.21 -3.89
N ARG A 62 12.08 11.59 -2.89
CA ARG A 62 12.14 10.16 -2.60
C ARG A 62 10.84 9.46 -2.98
N ARG A 63 10.91 8.14 -3.14
CA ARG A 63 9.71 7.30 -3.26
C ARG A 63 9.25 6.87 -1.87
N GLY A 64 7.99 7.19 -1.53
CA GLY A 64 7.36 6.79 -0.28
C GLY A 64 6.26 5.75 -0.50
N GLY A 65 6.11 4.85 0.47
CA GLY A 65 5.02 3.87 0.49
C GLY A 65 4.25 3.90 1.81
N VAL A 66 2.97 3.57 1.76
CA VAL A 66 2.12 3.35 2.93
C VAL A 66 1.80 1.86 3.02
N ILE A 67 2.01 1.26 4.20
CA ILE A 67 1.63 -0.12 4.49
C ILE A 67 0.43 -0.09 5.43
N LEU A 68 -0.67 -0.73 5.03
CA LEU A 68 -1.92 -0.68 5.78
C LEU A 68 -2.79 -1.91 5.53
N GLN A 69 -3.72 -2.18 6.44
CA GLN A 69 -4.84 -3.08 6.17
C GLN A 69 -5.89 -2.39 5.29
N ASN A 70 -6.61 -3.14 4.47
CA ASN A 70 -7.67 -2.59 3.63
C ASN A 70 -8.75 -1.81 4.39
N SER A 71 -9.04 -2.16 5.65
CA SER A 71 -9.97 -1.39 6.49
C SER A 71 -9.51 0.07 6.69
N GLY A 72 -8.19 0.30 6.68
CA GLY A 72 -7.60 1.63 6.76
C GLY A 72 -7.84 2.51 5.53
N ILE A 73 -8.27 1.94 4.39
CA ILE A 73 -8.68 2.72 3.22
C ILE A 73 -9.83 3.67 3.58
N GLY A 74 -10.72 3.27 4.50
CA GLY A 74 -11.77 4.15 5.00
C GLY A 74 -11.24 5.46 5.60
N ASN A 75 -10.11 5.40 6.32
CA ASN A 75 -9.43 6.58 6.86
C ASN A 75 -8.70 7.40 5.78
N LEU A 76 -8.45 6.81 4.62
CA LEU A 76 -7.77 7.45 3.50
C LEU A 76 -8.71 8.15 2.50
N VAL A 77 -10.01 7.89 2.51
CA VAL A 77 -10.94 8.45 1.52
C VAL A 77 -10.81 9.97 1.44
N ASN A 78 -10.91 10.67 2.57
CA ASN A 78 -10.77 12.12 2.57
C ASN A 78 -9.36 12.60 2.17
N PRO A 79 -8.24 12.16 2.78
CA PRO A 79 -6.92 12.67 2.39
C PRO A 79 -6.49 12.22 0.98
N LEU A 80 -6.96 11.09 0.46
CA LEU A 80 -6.74 10.74 -0.94
C LEU A 80 -7.41 11.75 -1.87
N THR A 81 -8.67 12.10 -1.63
CA THR A 81 -9.42 13.01 -2.50
C THR A 81 -9.01 14.47 -2.33
N SER A 82 -8.88 14.95 -1.08
CA SER A 82 -8.61 16.35 -0.78
C SER A 82 -7.13 16.74 -0.89
N PHE A 83 -6.23 15.76 -0.89
CA PHE A 83 -4.79 16.01 -0.94
C PHE A 83 -4.10 15.26 -2.09
N SER A 84 -4.01 13.92 -2.03
CA SER A 84 -3.15 13.16 -2.96
C SER A 84 -3.62 13.27 -4.41
N LEU A 85 -4.91 13.10 -4.68
CA LEU A 85 -5.48 13.20 -6.04
C LEU A 85 -5.55 14.66 -6.50
N MET A 86 -5.96 15.56 -5.62
CA MET A 86 -6.12 16.98 -5.94
C MET A 86 -4.78 17.66 -6.25
N TYR A 87 -3.75 17.40 -5.43
CA TYR A 87 -2.43 18.02 -5.59
C TYR A 87 -1.44 17.16 -6.38
N ARG A 88 -1.90 16.05 -6.95
CA ARG A 88 -1.08 15.18 -7.78
C ARG A 88 0.15 14.62 -7.05
N VAL A 89 -0.06 14.07 -5.86
CA VAL A 89 0.97 13.49 -5.00
C VAL A 89 0.93 11.96 -5.10
N PRO A 90 1.78 11.34 -5.92
CA PRO A 90 1.82 9.89 -6.07
C PRO A 90 2.47 9.24 -4.84
N VAL A 91 1.80 8.25 -4.29
CA VAL A 91 2.28 7.41 -3.17
C VAL A 91 1.88 5.97 -3.44
N LEU A 92 2.77 5.02 -3.22
CA LEU A 92 2.46 3.60 -3.32
C LEU A 92 1.73 3.15 -2.04
N LEU A 93 0.52 2.62 -2.19
CA LEU A 93 -0.24 1.99 -1.11
C LEU A 93 -0.02 0.48 -1.17
N ILE A 94 0.54 -0.12 -0.13
CA ILE A 94 0.71 -1.57 0.01
C ILE A 94 -0.34 -2.03 1.00
N VAL A 95 -1.39 -2.67 0.49
CA VAL A 95 -2.62 -2.93 1.22
C VAL A 95 -2.79 -4.41 1.50
N GLY A 96 -2.79 -4.80 2.77
CA GLY A 96 -3.17 -6.13 3.21
C GLY A 96 -4.68 -6.32 3.02
N TRP A 97 -5.07 -7.29 2.19
CA TRP A 97 -6.47 -7.50 1.80
C TRP A 97 -7.17 -8.51 2.70
N ARG A 98 -7.52 -8.09 3.91
CA ARG A 98 -8.33 -8.91 4.82
C ARG A 98 -9.76 -9.04 4.30
N GLY A 99 -10.39 -10.18 4.61
CA GLY A 99 -11.73 -10.50 4.14
C GLY A 99 -11.80 -10.91 2.66
N TYR A 100 -10.66 -11.09 1.98
CA TYR A 100 -10.63 -11.59 0.62
C TYR A 100 -11.24 -13.00 0.53
N GLY A 101 -12.18 -13.20 -0.40
CA GLY A 101 -12.88 -14.46 -0.59
C GLY A 101 -14.02 -14.72 0.41
N GLY A 102 -14.29 -13.79 1.32
CA GLY A 102 -15.40 -13.88 2.28
C GLY A 102 -15.27 -15.00 3.32
N PRO A 103 -16.32 -15.23 4.11
CA PRO A 103 -16.35 -16.33 5.07
C PRO A 103 -16.36 -17.70 4.35
N PRO A 104 -15.68 -18.74 4.87
CA PRO A 104 -14.98 -18.80 6.16
C PRO A 104 -13.48 -18.43 6.10
N ASN A 105 -12.99 -17.83 5.00
CA ASN A 105 -11.56 -17.66 4.74
C ASN A 105 -10.89 -16.62 5.66
N ASP A 106 -11.66 -15.71 6.26
CA ASP A 106 -11.16 -14.73 7.22
C ASP A 106 -12.23 -14.46 8.30
N ALA A 107 -11.87 -13.72 9.33
CA ALA A 107 -12.77 -13.33 10.41
C ALA A 107 -13.94 -12.49 9.87
N PRO A 108 -15.17 -12.70 10.39
CA PRO A 108 -16.37 -12.11 9.82
C PRO A 108 -16.37 -10.57 9.82
N GLU A 109 -15.67 -9.93 10.74
CA GLU A 109 -15.52 -8.47 10.79
C GLU A 109 -14.78 -7.88 9.59
N HIS A 110 -14.00 -8.69 8.85
CA HIS A 110 -13.29 -8.24 7.66
C HIS A 110 -14.11 -8.40 6.37
N TRP A 111 -15.20 -9.16 6.40
CA TRP A 111 -15.92 -9.60 5.21
C TRP A 111 -16.34 -8.43 4.33
N ILE A 112 -17.18 -7.54 4.85
CA ILE A 112 -17.77 -6.44 4.05
C ILE A 112 -16.69 -5.54 3.47
N MET A 113 -15.68 -5.20 4.28
CA MET A 113 -14.56 -4.38 3.79
C MET A 113 -13.73 -5.13 2.75
N GLY A 114 -13.57 -6.45 2.91
CA GLY A 114 -12.89 -7.30 1.93
C GLY A 114 -13.56 -7.25 0.56
N GLU A 115 -14.88 -7.37 0.51
CA GLU A 115 -15.65 -7.27 -0.75
C GLU A 115 -15.62 -5.87 -1.36
N LYS A 116 -15.58 -4.81 -0.54
CA LYS A 116 -15.65 -3.42 -1.00
C LYS A 116 -14.30 -2.78 -1.31
N THR A 117 -13.20 -3.46 -1.04
CA THR A 117 -11.85 -2.90 -1.21
C THR A 117 -11.58 -2.39 -2.62
N THR A 118 -11.86 -3.18 -3.63
CA THR A 118 -11.62 -2.77 -5.04
C THR A 118 -12.64 -1.72 -5.50
N GLU A 119 -13.90 -1.85 -5.11
CA GLU A 119 -14.93 -0.87 -5.45
C GLU A 119 -14.60 0.54 -4.90
N ILE A 120 -14.03 0.63 -3.70
CA ILE A 120 -13.60 1.92 -3.13
C ILE A 120 -12.42 2.49 -3.92
N LEU A 121 -11.43 1.69 -4.28
CA LEU A 121 -10.30 2.15 -5.08
C LEU A 121 -10.75 2.62 -6.47
N GLU A 122 -11.68 1.89 -7.10
CA GLU A 122 -12.29 2.26 -8.39
C GLU A 122 -13.10 3.55 -8.29
N LEU A 123 -13.92 3.70 -7.23
CA LEU A 123 -14.68 4.92 -6.97
C LEU A 123 -13.78 6.16 -6.84
N LEU A 124 -12.60 5.98 -6.25
CA LEU A 124 -11.61 7.05 -6.08
C LEU A 124 -10.68 7.21 -7.29
N ASP A 125 -10.86 6.41 -8.34
CA ASP A 125 -9.97 6.37 -9.51
C ASP A 125 -8.49 6.13 -9.16
N VAL A 126 -8.24 5.31 -8.12
CA VAL A 126 -6.92 4.88 -7.68
C VAL A 126 -6.55 3.56 -8.38
N PRO A 127 -5.56 3.55 -9.28
CA PRO A 127 -5.12 2.34 -9.95
C PRO A 127 -4.62 1.30 -8.95
N TYR A 128 -4.94 0.02 -9.18
CA TYR A 128 -4.45 -1.04 -8.32
C TYR A 128 -4.02 -2.29 -9.11
N ARG A 129 -3.24 -3.13 -8.45
CA ARG A 129 -2.90 -4.51 -8.85
C ARG A 129 -3.01 -5.44 -7.67
N VAL A 130 -3.42 -6.67 -7.94
CA VAL A 130 -3.42 -7.75 -6.94
C VAL A 130 -2.10 -8.51 -7.05
N LEU A 131 -1.40 -8.63 -5.94
CA LEU A 131 -0.15 -9.38 -5.87
C LEU A 131 -0.44 -10.88 -5.97
N GLU A 132 0.26 -11.53 -6.90
CA GLU A 132 0.37 -12.98 -7.06
C GLU A 132 1.85 -13.39 -6.98
N GLU A 133 2.12 -14.68 -6.80
CA GLU A 133 3.49 -15.17 -6.56
C GLU A 133 4.51 -14.75 -7.64
N SER A 134 4.07 -14.66 -8.89
CA SER A 134 4.96 -14.40 -10.03
C SER A 134 4.86 -13.00 -10.64
N ASN A 135 3.98 -12.12 -10.13
CA ASN A 135 3.68 -10.86 -10.82
C ASN A 135 4.18 -9.60 -10.11
N LEU A 136 4.96 -9.71 -9.02
CA LEU A 136 5.35 -8.54 -8.22
C LEU A 136 6.04 -7.45 -9.06
N ALA A 137 7.06 -7.83 -9.85
CA ALA A 137 7.81 -6.85 -10.64
C ALA A 137 6.91 -6.15 -11.67
N SER A 138 6.14 -6.92 -12.45
CA SER A 138 5.24 -6.36 -13.47
C SER A 138 4.08 -5.56 -12.87
N SER A 139 3.58 -5.95 -11.69
CA SER A 139 2.57 -5.18 -10.96
C SER A 139 3.12 -3.84 -10.53
N LEU A 140 4.33 -3.81 -9.97
CA LEU A 140 4.99 -2.56 -9.58
C LEU A 140 5.32 -1.70 -10.81
N ASP A 141 5.77 -2.27 -11.93
CA ASP A 141 6.00 -1.53 -13.18
C ASP A 141 4.73 -0.80 -13.63
N TYR A 142 3.59 -1.51 -13.67
CA TYR A 142 2.32 -0.91 -14.02
C TYR A 142 1.90 0.21 -13.04
N LEU A 143 2.01 -0.04 -11.72
CA LEU A 143 1.63 0.96 -10.73
C LEU A 143 2.50 2.21 -10.80
N GLU A 144 3.81 2.03 -11.03
CA GLU A 144 4.73 3.15 -11.23
C GLU A 144 4.41 3.94 -12.50
N GLU A 145 4.07 3.24 -13.59
CA GLU A 145 3.63 3.90 -14.81
C GLU A 145 2.40 4.79 -14.57
N GLN A 146 1.39 4.27 -13.83
CA GLN A 146 0.22 5.06 -13.46
C GLN A 146 0.59 6.27 -12.58
N MET A 147 1.46 6.07 -11.59
CA MET A 147 1.94 7.15 -10.72
C MET A 147 2.69 8.23 -11.51
N VAL A 148 3.50 7.85 -12.51
CA VAL A 148 4.25 8.80 -13.34
C VAL A 148 3.34 9.52 -14.32
N GLN A 149 2.50 8.80 -15.06
CA GLN A 149 1.67 9.37 -16.14
C GLN A 149 0.53 10.22 -15.60
N ARG A 150 -0.10 9.77 -14.50
CA ARG A 150 -1.28 10.42 -13.96
C ARG A 150 -1.00 11.27 -12.72
N SER A 151 0.18 11.11 -12.10
CA SER A 151 0.55 11.73 -10.82
C SER A 151 -0.48 11.44 -9.72
N VAL A 152 -0.91 10.18 -9.58
CA VAL A 152 -1.91 9.73 -8.60
C VAL A 152 -1.34 8.63 -7.71
N PRO A 153 -1.87 8.43 -6.50
CA PRO A 153 -1.57 7.23 -5.71
C PRO A 153 -1.95 5.96 -6.47
N SER A 154 -1.25 4.86 -6.20
CA SER A 154 -1.58 3.55 -6.76
C SER A 154 -1.45 2.48 -5.69
N ALA A 155 -2.24 1.39 -5.77
CA ALA A 155 -2.34 0.40 -4.72
C ALA A 155 -1.88 -1.00 -5.18
N LEU A 156 -1.03 -1.65 -4.37
CA LEU A 156 -0.71 -3.07 -4.45
C LEU A 156 -1.50 -3.82 -3.39
N LEU A 157 -2.46 -4.64 -3.79
CA LEU A 157 -3.28 -5.45 -2.90
C LEU A 157 -2.58 -6.79 -2.63
N VAL A 158 -2.32 -7.08 -1.36
CA VAL A 158 -1.65 -8.30 -0.90
C VAL A 158 -2.68 -9.19 -0.21
N ARG A 159 -2.92 -10.38 -0.78
CA ARG A 159 -3.83 -11.38 -0.18
C ARG A 159 -3.20 -12.00 1.07
N PRO A 160 -4.03 -12.47 2.03
CA PRO A 160 -3.57 -13.23 3.20
C PRO A 160 -2.79 -14.48 2.86
#